data_6c709fee968dd09f2771503dad121497
#
_entry.id   6c709fee968dd09f2771503dad121497
#
_cell.length_a   1.000
_cell.length_b   1.000
_cell.length_c   1.000
_cell.angle_alpha   90.00
_cell.angle_beta   90.00
_cell.angle_gamma   90.00
#
_symmetry.space_group_name_H-M   'P 1'
#
loop_
_entity.id
_entity.type
_entity.pdbx_description
1 polymer ?
#
loop_
_entity_poly.entity_id
_entity_poly.type
_entity_poly.pdbx_seq_one_letter_code
_entity_poly.pdbx_strand_id
1 'polypeptide(L)'
;EKIFLAPIRLAVQPEVKELTMPVSGTAHNLAVVSIDRRYRGQAHKVAQGLWGAGQMMFNKYLVIMGEDCDVHDPDRLAALLRRAEFPRDLIVSEGVYDVLDHATATPGFGGKLAFDLTEIDPSASAEAVRLPERFELTPGLVEVADGLAGKWGALLLFADDAVEQKPDLTAFLARNPCRGIRYVFLFDGHARTLRPDELLWLAAANTDPRRDVEC
;
A
#
# COMPACT_ATOMS: atom_id res chain seq x y z
N GLU A 1 -3.77 -6.05 -18.65
CA GLU A 1 -2.54 -6.35 -17.91
C GLU A 1 -1.55 -7.15 -18.74
N LYS A 2 -1.95 -8.31 -19.30
CA LYS A 2 -1.05 -9.18 -20.11
C LYS A 2 -0.43 -8.47 -21.32
N ILE A 3 -1.09 -7.48 -21.89
CA ILE A 3 -0.56 -6.66 -22.97
C ILE A 3 0.67 -5.86 -22.52
N PHE A 4 0.69 -5.40 -21.27
CA PHE A 4 1.83 -4.65 -20.70
C PHE A 4 2.95 -5.56 -20.21
N LEU A 5 2.63 -6.77 -19.77
CA LEU A 5 3.61 -7.70 -19.21
C LEU A 5 4.67 -8.11 -20.26
N ALA A 6 4.26 -8.40 -21.50
CA ALA A 6 5.17 -8.84 -22.54
C ALA A 6 6.26 -7.78 -22.88
N PRO A 7 5.94 -6.51 -23.18
CA PRO A 7 6.97 -5.48 -23.41
C PRO A 7 7.81 -5.19 -22.15
N ILE A 8 7.22 -5.25 -20.94
CA ILE A 8 7.98 -5.11 -19.71
C ILE A 8 9.07 -6.18 -19.62
N ARG A 9 8.72 -7.44 -19.82
CA ARG A 9 9.68 -8.57 -19.76
C ARG A 9 10.73 -8.52 -20.86
N LEU A 10 10.36 -8.09 -22.04
CA LEU A 10 11.26 -8.09 -23.19
C LEU A 10 12.24 -6.92 -23.19
N ALA A 11 11.82 -5.74 -22.73
CA ALA A 11 12.58 -4.51 -22.93
C ALA A 11 13.00 -3.80 -21.65
N VAL A 12 12.34 -4.06 -20.50
CA VAL A 12 12.54 -3.27 -19.27
C VAL A 12 13.06 -4.13 -18.14
N GLN A 13 12.31 -5.15 -17.73
CA GLN A 13 12.57 -5.95 -16.53
C GLN A 13 12.28 -7.43 -16.82
N PRO A 14 13.25 -8.19 -17.36
CA PRO A 14 13.06 -9.60 -17.75
C PRO A 14 12.77 -10.52 -16.56
N GLU A 15 13.11 -10.12 -15.35
CA GLU A 15 12.81 -10.85 -14.12
C GLU A 15 11.36 -10.81 -13.68
N VAL A 16 10.54 -9.89 -14.18
CA VAL A 16 9.10 -9.85 -13.88
C VAL A 16 8.42 -11.06 -14.46
N LYS A 17 7.77 -11.86 -13.62
CA LYS A 17 7.05 -13.09 -14.02
C LYS A 17 5.59 -12.83 -14.29
N GLU A 18 4.94 -12.13 -13.38
CA GLU A 18 3.51 -11.83 -13.46
C GLU A 18 3.26 -10.40 -12.95
N LEU A 19 2.16 -9.81 -13.39
CA LEU A 19 1.73 -8.46 -13.00
C LEU A 19 0.21 -8.41 -12.95
N THR A 20 -0.33 -7.79 -11.89
CA THR A 20 -1.74 -7.42 -11.81
C THR A 20 -1.89 -5.96 -11.36
N MET A 21 -2.93 -5.31 -11.86
CA MET A 21 -3.38 -3.98 -11.46
C MET A 21 -4.83 -4.11 -11.00
N PRO A 22 -5.08 -4.28 -9.69
CA PRO A 22 -6.43 -4.45 -9.16
C PRO A 22 -7.31 -3.26 -9.52
N VAL A 23 -8.56 -3.52 -9.93
CA VAL A 23 -9.51 -2.45 -10.27
C VAL A 23 -9.72 -1.50 -9.09
N SER A 24 -9.82 -2.05 -7.88
CA SER A 24 -9.91 -1.27 -6.64
C SER A 24 -8.66 -0.45 -6.31
N GLY A 25 -7.53 -0.71 -6.97
CA GLY A 25 -6.30 0.08 -6.85
C GLY A 25 -6.24 1.26 -7.82
N THR A 26 -7.34 1.68 -8.41
CA THR A 26 -7.42 2.78 -9.40
C THR A 26 -6.50 2.50 -10.60
N ALA A 27 -6.74 1.39 -11.28
CA ALA A 27 -5.98 0.96 -12.44
C ALA A 27 -4.46 0.94 -12.17
N HIS A 28 -3.69 1.79 -12.85
CA HIS A 28 -2.23 1.83 -12.75
C HIS A 28 -1.70 2.39 -11.43
N ASN A 29 -2.53 3.02 -10.58
CA ASN A 29 -2.04 3.61 -9.32
C ASN A 29 -1.51 2.54 -8.34
N LEU A 30 -2.12 1.35 -8.33
CA LEU A 30 -1.62 0.20 -7.58
C LEU A 30 -1.29 -0.94 -8.54
N ALA A 31 -0.08 -1.48 -8.45
CA ALA A 31 0.32 -2.68 -9.16
C ALA A 31 0.96 -3.68 -8.19
N VAL A 32 0.73 -4.96 -8.45
CA VAL A 32 1.38 -6.07 -7.75
C VAL A 32 2.15 -6.88 -8.80
N VAL A 33 3.43 -7.14 -8.55
CA VAL A 33 4.29 -7.90 -9.46
C VAL A 33 4.99 -9.03 -8.71
N SER A 34 5.22 -10.15 -9.39
CA SER A 34 6.13 -11.18 -8.92
C SER A 34 7.40 -11.21 -9.77
N ILE A 35 8.55 -11.47 -9.12
CA ILE A 35 9.85 -11.46 -9.79
C ILE A 35 10.68 -12.70 -9.48
N ASP A 36 11.47 -13.15 -10.45
CA ASP A 36 12.59 -14.10 -10.26
C ASP A 36 13.74 -13.34 -9.57
N ARG A 37 13.71 -13.35 -8.23
CA ARG A 37 14.72 -12.67 -7.43
C ARG A 37 15.98 -13.50 -7.33
N ARG A 38 17.11 -12.93 -7.75
CA ARG A 38 18.43 -13.59 -7.77
C ARG A 38 19.45 -12.94 -6.83
N TYR A 39 19.23 -11.68 -6.43
CA TYR A 39 20.14 -10.96 -5.55
C TYR A 39 19.40 -9.93 -4.70
N ARG A 40 20.02 -9.55 -3.60
CA ARG A 40 19.49 -8.52 -2.70
C ARG A 40 19.44 -7.16 -3.40
N GLY A 41 18.34 -6.43 -3.22
CA GLY A 41 18.12 -5.12 -3.85
C GLY A 41 17.60 -5.18 -5.29
N GLN A 42 17.32 -6.38 -5.83
CA GLN A 42 16.75 -6.50 -7.17
C GLN A 42 15.35 -5.87 -7.27
N ALA A 43 14.57 -5.89 -6.19
CA ALA A 43 13.29 -5.20 -6.11
C ALA A 43 13.43 -3.69 -6.35
N HIS A 44 14.49 -3.05 -5.83
CA HIS A 44 14.78 -1.65 -6.13
C HIS A 44 15.00 -1.41 -7.62
N LYS A 45 15.78 -2.28 -8.29
CA LYS A 45 15.97 -2.20 -9.74
C LYS A 45 14.66 -2.31 -10.49
N VAL A 46 13.80 -3.27 -10.08
CA VAL A 46 12.50 -3.50 -10.71
C VAL A 46 11.59 -2.30 -10.52
N ALA A 47 11.49 -1.76 -9.30
CA ALA A 47 10.68 -0.58 -9.00
C ALA A 47 11.09 0.61 -9.88
N GLN A 48 12.37 0.95 -9.91
CA GLN A 48 12.88 2.08 -10.71
C GLN A 48 12.68 1.85 -12.22
N GLY A 49 12.85 0.61 -12.69
CA GLY A 49 12.63 0.28 -14.08
C GLY A 49 11.17 0.37 -14.51
N LEU A 50 10.23 -0.09 -13.66
CA LEU A 50 8.81 0.05 -13.92
C LEU A 50 8.37 1.51 -13.89
N TRP A 51 8.79 2.28 -12.89
CA TRP A 51 8.47 3.71 -12.78
C TRP A 51 9.11 4.58 -13.87
N GLY A 52 10.07 4.05 -14.62
CA GLY A 52 10.66 4.70 -15.79
C GLY A 52 10.10 4.24 -17.14
N ALA A 53 9.11 3.32 -17.17
CA ALA A 53 8.74 2.64 -18.41
C ALA A 53 7.26 2.77 -18.78
N GLY A 54 6.97 3.38 -19.91
CA GLY A 54 5.63 3.41 -20.52
C GLY A 54 4.57 3.92 -19.53
N GLN A 55 3.38 3.30 -19.52
CA GLN A 55 2.31 3.68 -18.61
C GLN A 55 2.59 3.31 -17.14
N MET A 56 3.53 2.40 -16.87
CA MET A 56 3.93 2.09 -15.50
C MET A 56 4.61 3.26 -14.80
N MET A 57 5.09 4.27 -15.52
CA MET A 57 5.61 5.50 -14.92
C MET A 57 4.57 6.25 -14.08
N PHE A 58 3.27 6.03 -14.32
CA PHE A 58 2.18 6.65 -13.56
C PHE A 58 1.82 5.89 -12.27
N ASN A 59 2.35 4.66 -12.08
CA ASN A 59 2.11 3.89 -10.88
C ASN A 59 2.58 4.62 -9.63
N LYS A 60 1.77 4.64 -8.57
CA LYS A 60 2.09 5.26 -7.27
C LYS A 60 2.53 4.22 -6.25
N TYR A 61 1.78 3.13 -6.16
CA TYR A 61 1.98 2.06 -5.20
C TYR A 61 2.33 0.77 -5.92
N LEU A 62 3.46 0.19 -5.57
CA LEU A 62 3.95 -1.05 -6.17
C LEU A 62 4.20 -2.09 -5.07
N VAL A 63 3.71 -3.29 -5.26
CA VAL A 63 4.03 -4.42 -4.40
C VAL A 63 4.86 -5.43 -5.20
N ILE A 64 6.03 -5.81 -4.68
CA ILE A 64 6.96 -6.73 -5.35
C ILE A 64 7.10 -7.98 -4.49
N MET A 65 6.73 -9.14 -5.05
CA MET A 65 6.77 -10.44 -4.40
C MET A 65 7.75 -11.39 -5.10
N GLY A 66 8.10 -12.49 -4.45
CA GLY A 66 8.86 -13.59 -5.09
C GLY A 66 8.04 -14.32 -6.15
N GLU A 67 8.71 -15.02 -7.07
CA GLU A 67 8.08 -15.70 -8.20
C GLU A 67 7.17 -16.89 -7.82
N ASP A 68 7.33 -17.39 -6.61
CA ASP A 68 6.50 -18.45 -6.01
C ASP A 68 5.15 -17.94 -5.47
N CYS A 69 4.91 -16.64 -5.55
CA CYS A 69 3.69 -16.00 -5.08
C CYS A 69 2.77 -15.66 -6.26
N ASP A 70 1.52 -16.08 -6.17
CA ASP A 70 0.46 -15.67 -7.10
C ASP A 70 0.05 -14.22 -6.80
N VAL A 71 0.21 -13.34 -7.79
CA VAL A 71 -0.16 -11.91 -7.67
C VAL A 71 -1.66 -11.68 -7.56
N HIS A 72 -2.47 -12.69 -7.88
CA HIS A 72 -3.93 -12.67 -7.78
C HIS A 72 -4.46 -13.27 -6.47
N ASP A 73 -3.58 -13.78 -5.60
CA ASP A 73 -3.97 -14.34 -4.30
C ASP A 73 -3.92 -13.26 -3.20
N PRO A 74 -5.08 -12.69 -2.79
CA PRO A 74 -5.14 -11.68 -1.74
C PRO A 74 -4.79 -12.22 -0.35
N ASP A 75 -4.94 -13.53 -0.11
CA ASP A 75 -4.59 -14.12 1.18
C ASP A 75 -3.07 -14.22 1.30
N ARG A 76 -2.40 -14.60 0.22
CA ARG A 76 -0.95 -14.62 0.14
C ARG A 76 -0.37 -13.22 0.30
N LEU A 77 -0.92 -12.24 -0.42
CA LEU A 77 -0.52 -10.85 -0.31
C LEU A 77 -0.67 -10.32 1.12
N ALA A 78 -1.82 -10.54 1.75
CA ALA A 78 -2.06 -10.12 3.13
C ALA A 78 -1.06 -10.78 4.10
N ALA A 79 -0.77 -12.07 3.91
CA ALA A 79 0.18 -12.79 4.72
C ALA A 79 1.60 -12.22 4.63
N LEU A 80 2.04 -11.77 3.47
CA LEU A 80 3.33 -11.12 3.27
C LEU A 80 3.34 -9.71 3.88
N LEU A 81 2.35 -8.88 3.59
CA LEU A 81 2.23 -7.52 4.10
C LEU A 81 2.23 -7.47 5.63
N ARG A 82 1.58 -8.42 6.29
CA ARG A 82 1.60 -8.51 7.77
C ARG A 82 2.98 -8.75 8.37
N ARG A 83 3.95 -9.20 7.58
CA ARG A 83 5.32 -9.50 8.00
C ARG A 83 6.32 -8.44 7.57
N ALA A 84 5.90 -7.51 6.75
CA ALA A 84 6.75 -6.42 6.31
C ALA A 84 7.26 -5.60 7.51
N GLU A 85 8.53 -5.24 7.49
CA GLU A 85 9.20 -4.44 8.51
C GLU A 85 9.59 -3.08 7.94
N PHE A 86 9.07 -2.02 8.51
CA PHE A 86 9.31 -0.65 8.04
C PHE A 86 10.40 0.03 8.87
N PRO A 87 11.28 0.83 8.25
CA PRO A 87 11.32 1.20 6.81
C PRO A 87 12.07 0.20 5.90
N ARG A 88 12.57 -0.93 6.41
CA ARG A 88 13.43 -1.88 5.67
C ARG A 88 12.83 -2.35 4.35
N ASP A 89 11.55 -2.71 4.38
CA ASP A 89 10.84 -3.33 3.24
C ASP A 89 10.08 -2.28 2.39
N LEU A 90 10.45 -0.99 2.53
CA LEU A 90 9.92 0.09 1.72
C LEU A 90 10.96 0.65 0.76
N ILE A 91 10.51 0.96 -0.45
CA ILE A 91 11.26 1.71 -1.45
C ILE A 91 10.49 2.99 -1.72
N VAL A 92 11.08 4.12 -1.33
CA VAL A 92 10.48 5.45 -1.52
C VAL A 92 11.18 6.14 -2.68
N SER A 93 10.41 6.76 -3.57
CA SER A 93 10.92 7.51 -4.73
C SER A 93 9.97 8.66 -5.08
N GLU A 94 10.29 9.37 -6.13
CA GLU A 94 9.45 10.40 -6.75
C GLU A 94 9.43 10.19 -8.25
N GLY A 95 8.37 10.66 -8.91
CA GLY A 95 8.31 10.53 -10.36
C GLY A 95 7.02 11.06 -10.97
N VAL A 96 6.85 10.72 -12.23
CA VAL A 96 5.75 11.18 -13.06
C VAL A 96 4.42 10.58 -12.63
N TYR A 97 3.38 11.40 -12.59
CA TYR A 97 2.00 11.01 -12.36
C TYR A 97 1.16 11.22 -13.61
N ASP A 98 0.04 10.52 -13.70
CA ASP A 98 -0.97 10.79 -14.71
C ASP A 98 -1.48 12.22 -14.56
N VAL A 99 -1.70 12.91 -15.67
CA VAL A 99 -2.22 14.29 -15.68
C VAL A 99 -3.63 14.42 -15.09
N LEU A 100 -4.35 13.31 -14.98
CA LEU A 100 -5.67 13.21 -14.34
C LEU A 100 -5.58 12.94 -12.83
N ASP A 101 -4.39 12.68 -12.30
CA ASP A 101 -4.21 12.47 -10.86
C ASP A 101 -4.16 13.82 -10.14
N HIS A 102 -5.11 14.05 -9.26
CA HIS A 102 -5.25 15.30 -8.50
C HIS A 102 -4.70 15.21 -7.07
N ALA A 103 -4.09 14.07 -6.69
CA ALA A 103 -3.61 13.87 -5.33
C ALA A 103 -2.34 14.67 -5.00
N THR A 104 -1.60 15.12 -6.00
CA THR A 104 -0.32 15.81 -5.80
C THR A 104 -0.44 17.33 -5.76
N ALA A 105 0.44 17.98 -4.99
CA ALA A 105 0.57 19.44 -4.98
C ALA A 105 1.21 19.99 -6.27
N THR A 106 2.03 19.17 -6.94
CA THR A 106 2.68 19.51 -8.21
C THR A 106 2.02 18.70 -9.33
N PRO A 107 1.28 19.31 -10.26
CA PRO A 107 0.63 18.56 -11.33
C PRO A 107 1.60 17.67 -12.11
N GLY A 108 1.24 16.39 -12.24
CA GLY A 108 2.02 15.39 -12.98
C GLY A 108 3.29 14.89 -12.29
N PHE A 109 3.54 15.26 -11.02
CA PHE A 109 4.72 14.79 -10.28
C PHE A 109 4.41 14.58 -8.79
N GLY A 110 4.86 13.45 -8.21
CA GLY A 110 4.61 13.13 -6.81
C GLY A 110 5.41 11.94 -6.30
N GLY A 111 5.06 11.48 -5.11
CA GLY A 111 5.71 10.39 -4.42
C GLY A 111 5.40 9.01 -5.01
N LYS A 112 6.32 8.08 -4.84
CA LYS A 112 6.17 6.68 -5.22
C LYS A 112 6.60 5.79 -4.09
N LEU A 113 5.83 4.74 -3.83
CA LEU A 113 6.08 3.80 -2.75
C LEU A 113 6.02 2.37 -3.27
N ALA A 114 7.07 1.59 -3.00
CA ALA A 114 6.99 0.15 -3.23
C ALA A 114 7.25 -0.63 -1.95
N PHE A 115 6.59 -1.79 -1.86
CA PHE A 115 6.81 -2.80 -0.83
C PHE A 115 7.69 -3.90 -1.41
N ASP A 116 8.89 -4.10 -0.87
CA ASP A 116 9.76 -5.22 -1.21
C ASP A 116 9.45 -6.41 -0.29
N LEU A 117 8.58 -7.28 -0.75
CA LEU A 117 8.19 -8.49 -0.04
C LEU A 117 8.96 -9.73 -0.52
N THR A 118 10.00 -9.56 -1.32
CA THR A 118 10.73 -10.66 -1.96
C THR A 118 11.61 -11.47 -0.99
N GLU A 119 11.95 -10.91 0.16
CA GLU A 119 12.75 -11.57 1.20
C GLU A 119 11.90 -12.15 2.34
N ILE A 120 10.59 -11.92 2.30
CA ILE A 120 9.69 -12.37 3.37
C ILE A 120 9.34 -13.84 3.15
N ASP A 121 9.64 -14.68 4.13
CA ASP A 121 9.22 -16.08 4.11
C ASP A 121 7.69 -16.17 4.28
N PRO A 122 6.98 -16.62 3.25
CA PRO A 122 5.53 -16.70 3.29
C PRO A 122 4.99 -17.77 4.25
N SER A 123 5.83 -18.72 4.68
CA SER A 123 5.45 -19.78 5.60
C SER A 123 5.65 -19.39 7.07
N ALA A 124 6.42 -18.34 7.36
CA ALA A 124 6.62 -17.85 8.71
C ALA A 124 5.30 -17.39 9.36
N SER A 125 5.17 -17.51 10.66
CA SER A 125 4.01 -17.00 11.38
C SER A 125 4.08 -15.48 11.52
N ALA A 126 3.00 -14.79 11.19
CA ALA A 126 2.88 -13.36 11.50
C ALA A 126 2.61 -13.17 13.00
N GLU A 127 2.98 -12.02 13.53
CA GLU A 127 2.64 -11.64 14.91
C GLU A 127 1.12 -11.69 15.12
N ALA A 128 0.70 -12.27 16.25
CA ALA A 128 -0.71 -12.32 16.60
C ALA A 128 -1.25 -10.91 16.87
N VAL A 129 -2.40 -10.60 16.28
CA VAL A 129 -3.06 -9.32 16.52
C VAL A 129 -3.62 -9.28 17.93
N ARG A 130 -3.30 -8.22 18.67
CA ARG A 130 -3.89 -7.91 19.97
C ARG A 130 -4.31 -6.45 19.97
N LEU A 131 -5.58 -6.23 20.23
CA LEU A 131 -6.21 -4.92 20.26
C LEU A 131 -6.72 -4.65 21.67
N PRO A 132 -6.89 -3.38 22.09
CA PRO A 132 -7.59 -3.04 23.32
C PRO A 132 -9.06 -3.51 23.24
N GLU A 133 -9.67 -3.82 24.38
CA GLU A 133 -11.10 -4.20 24.42
C GLU A 133 -12.02 -3.08 23.90
N ARG A 134 -11.58 -1.85 24.07
CA ARG A 134 -12.26 -0.66 23.57
C ARG A 134 -11.21 0.38 23.18
N PHE A 135 -11.38 1.01 22.03
CA PHE A 135 -10.55 2.11 21.59
C PHE A 135 -10.94 3.43 22.28
N GLU A 136 -9.92 4.16 22.76
CA GLU A 136 -10.07 5.54 23.23
C GLU A 136 -9.89 6.49 22.06
N LEU A 137 -10.99 7.10 21.60
CA LEU A 137 -10.95 8.07 20.52
C LEU A 137 -10.23 9.35 20.96
N THR A 138 -9.36 9.85 20.11
CA THR A 138 -8.76 11.19 20.25
C THR A 138 -9.64 12.25 19.57
N PRO A 139 -9.50 13.54 19.91
CA PRO A 139 -10.24 14.60 19.24
C PRO A 139 -10.10 14.51 17.71
N GLY A 140 -11.21 14.67 17.02
CA GLY A 140 -11.27 14.58 15.55
C GLY A 140 -11.42 13.17 14.99
N LEU A 141 -11.45 12.11 15.84
CA LEU A 141 -11.82 10.75 15.40
C LEU A 141 -13.26 10.42 15.84
N VAL A 142 -14.02 9.80 14.96
CA VAL A 142 -15.40 9.36 15.25
C VAL A 142 -15.53 7.84 15.32
N GLU A 143 -14.66 7.10 14.65
CA GLU A 143 -14.76 5.63 14.61
C GLU A 143 -13.40 4.98 14.35
N VAL A 144 -13.23 3.76 14.88
CA VAL A 144 -12.13 2.83 14.55
C VAL A 144 -12.76 1.52 14.10
N ALA A 145 -12.42 1.06 12.89
CA ALA A 145 -12.83 -0.25 12.39
C ALA A 145 -11.64 -1.20 12.35
N ASP A 146 -11.77 -2.36 12.97
CA ASP A 146 -10.75 -3.38 13.14
C ASP A 146 -10.97 -4.64 12.28
N GLY A 147 -11.98 -4.65 11.44
CA GLY A 147 -12.33 -5.78 10.59
C GLY A 147 -11.21 -6.28 9.66
N LEU A 148 -10.22 -5.42 9.37
CA LEU A 148 -9.05 -5.77 8.57
C LEU A 148 -7.83 -6.18 9.43
N ALA A 149 -7.88 -6.03 10.74
CA ALA A 149 -6.75 -6.27 11.63
C ALA A 149 -6.24 -7.71 11.56
N GLY A 150 -7.14 -8.69 11.65
CA GLY A 150 -6.79 -10.10 11.64
C GLY A 150 -6.13 -10.56 10.33
N LYS A 151 -6.68 -10.18 9.20
CA LYS A 151 -6.21 -10.60 7.87
C LYS A 151 -5.05 -9.74 7.35
N TRP A 152 -5.18 -8.42 7.44
CA TRP A 152 -4.26 -7.47 6.80
C TRP A 152 -3.29 -6.79 7.76
N GLY A 153 -3.50 -6.93 9.07
CA GLY A 153 -2.74 -6.17 10.07
C GLY A 153 -3.03 -4.67 9.99
N ALA A 154 -4.26 -4.30 9.61
CA ALA A 154 -4.64 -2.92 9.34
C ALA A 154 -5.80 -2.46 10.23
N LEU A 155 -5.73 -1.20 10.70
CA LEU A 155 -6.83 -0.46 11.31
C LEU A 155 -7.30 0.64 10.37
N LEU A 156 -8.62 0.85 10.35
CA LEU A 156 -9.23 1.97 9.65
C LEU A 156 -9.75 2.97 10.70
N LEU A 157 -9.33 4.20 10.57
CA LEU A 157 -9.77 5.31 11.40
C LEU A 157 -10.57 6.28 10.55
N PHE A 158 -11.63 6.82 11.13
CA PHE A 158 -12.49 7.77 10.45
C PHE A 158 -12.52 9.08 11.22
N ALA A 159 -12.18 10.16 10.51
CA ALA A 159 -12.17 11.52 11.07
C ALA A 159 -13.60 12.08 11.18
N ASP A 160 -13.75 13.09 12.02
CA ASP A 160 -14.97 13.89 12.06
C ASP A 160 -14.94 14.93 10.93
N ASP A 161 -15.86 14.80 9.97
CA ASP A 161 -15.94 15.72 8.83
C ASP A 161 -16.29 17.17 9.25
N ALA A 162 -16.76 17.37 10.48
CA ALA A 162 -17.04 18.69 11.03
C ALA A 162 -15.82 19.39 11.64
N VAL A 163 -14.69 18.69 11.77
CA VAL A 163 -13.47 19.20 12.41
C VAL A 163 -12.40 19.43 11.36
N GLU A 164 -11.95 20.69 11.21
CA GLU A 164 -10.88 21.04 10.25
C GLU A 164 -9.51 20.44 10.59
N GLN A 165 -9.26 20.21 11.91
CA GLN A 165 -7.97 19.70 12.34
C GLN A 165 -7.88 18.18 12.18
N LYS A 166 -6.86 17.72 11.45
CA LYS A 166 -6.57 16.29 11.33
C LYS A 166 -6.33 15.64 12.70
N PRO A 167 -6.86 14.44 12.93
CA PRO A 167 -6.59 13.69 14.17
C PRO A 167 -5.10 13.42 14.36
N ASP A 168 -4.65 13.51 15.61
CA ASP A 168 -3.29 13.13 16.01
C ASP A 168 -3.18 11.60 16.14
N LEU A 169 -2.65 10.95 15.09
CA LEU A 169 -2.47 9.49 15.04
C LEU A 169 -1.45 9.01 16.08
N THR A 170 -0.42 9.80 16.35
CA THR A 170 0.59 9.45 17.36
C THR A 170 -0.03 9.40 18.75
N ALA A 171 -0.84 10.41 19.10
CA ALA A 171 -1.58 10.42 20.35
C ALA A 171 -2.61 9.29 20.43
N PHE A 172 -3.28 8.96 19.32
CA PHE A 172 -4.19 7.82 19.26
C PHE A 172 -3.47 6.50 19.54
N LEU A 173 -2.37 6.22 18.86
CA LEU A 173 -1.61 4.97 19.02
C LEU A 173 -1.00 4.85 20.42
N ALA A 174 -0.56 5.96 21.02
CA ALA A 174 -0.03 5.97 22.37
C ALA A 174 -1.10 5.58 23.44
N ARG A 175 -2.36 5.95 23.21
CA ARG A 175 -3.49 5.58 24.10
C ARG A 175 -4.03 4.18 23.85
N ASN A 176 -3.86 3.68 22.63
CA ASN A 176 -4.40 2.41 22.17
C ASN A 176 -3.29 1.45 21.76
N PRO A 177 -2.56 0.83 22.69
CA PRO A 177 -1.45 -0.06 22.34
C PRO A 177 -1.97 -1.28 21.57
N CYS A 178 -1.57 -1.39 20.32
CA CYS A 178 -1.91 -2.48 19.41
C CYS A 178 -0.65 -3.32 19.11
N ARG A 179 -0.81 -4.64 19.01
CA ARG A 179 0.24 -5.53 18.51
C ARG A 179 -0.21 -6.22 17.22
N GLY A 180 0.73 -6.53 16.34
CA GLY A 180 0.44 -7.17 15.06
C GLY A 180 -0.29 -6.27 14.06
N ILE A 181 -0.47 -4.97 14.37
CA ILE A 181 -0.93 -3.96 13.43
C ILE A 181 0.29 -3.36 12.74
N ARG A 182 0.24 -3.27 11.41
CA ARG A 182 1.30 -2.75 10.54
C ARG A 182 0.86 -1.48 9.81
N TYR A 183 -0.44 -1.34 9.60
CA TYR A 183 -1.02 -0.25 8.80
C TYR A 183 -2.15 0.43 9.57
N VAL A 184 -2.17 1.74 9.50
CA VAL A 184 -3.28 2.55 9.99
C VAL A 184 -3.68 3.49 8.85
N PHE A 185 -4.94 3.38 8.43
CA PHE A 185 -5.50 4.23 7.40
C PHE A 185 -6.45 5.23 8.03
N LEU A 186 -6.26 6.51 7.74
CA LEU A 186 -7.16 7.57 8.14
C LEU A 186 -7.99 8.02 6.95
N PHE A 187 -9.30 7.97 7.10
CA PHE A 187 -10.28 8.43 6.11
C PHE A 187 -11.17 9.51 6.72
N ASP A 188 -11.78 10.30 5.85
CA ASP A 188 -12.86 11.21 6.25
C ASP A 188 -14.09 10.41 6.73
N GLY A 189 -14.88 10.99 7.61
CA GLY A 189 -15.99 10.29 8.28
C GLY A 189 -17.07 9.78 7.34
N HIS A 190 -17.31 10.45 6.21
CA HIS A 190 -18.25 9.99 5.21
C HIS A 190 -17.87 8.65 4.55
N ALA A 191 -16.59 8.27 4.59
CA ALA A 191 -16.10 7.00 4.04
C ALA A 191 -16.47 5.77 4.89
N ARG A 192 -17.02 5.92 6.09
CA ARG A 192 -17.40 4.81 7.00
C ARG A 192 -18.34 3.78 6.40
N THR A 193 -19.17 4.19 5.44
CA THR A 193 -20.15 3.32 4.80
C THR A 193 -19.62 2.60 3.57
N LEU A 194 -18.38 2.88 3.16
CA LEU A 194 -17.75 2.28 2.00
C LEU A 194 -17.24 0.88 2.31
N ARG A 195 -17.27 0.02 1.30
CA ARG A 195 -16.67 -1.31 1.38
C ARG A 195 -15.14 -1.23 1.31
N PRO A 196 -14.40 -2.26 1.75
CA PRO A 196 -12.94 -2.27 1.71
C PRO A 196 -12.33 -2.01 0.32
N ASP A 197 -12.97 -2.49 -0.75
CA ASP A 197 -12.54 -2.26 -2.12
C ASP A 197 -12.74 -0.80 -2.56
N GLU A 198 -13.79 -0.15 -2.10
CA GLU A 198 -14.04 1.28 -2.32
C GLU A 198 -13.07 2.16 -1.50
N LEU A 199 -12.76 1.75 -0.27
CA LEU A 199 -11.75 2.43 0.55
C LEU A 199 -10.34 2.31 -0.06
N LEU A 200 -9.98 1.15 -0.61
CA LEU A 200 -8.72 0.99 -1.34
C LEU A 200 -8.67 1.90 -2.57
N TRP A 201 -9.77 1.96 -3.33
CA TRP A 201 -9.89 2.85 -4.47
C TRP A 201 -9.72 4.33 -4.05
N LEU A 202 -10.38 4.72 -2.97
CA LEU A 202 -10.31 6.08 -2.42
C LEU A 202 -8.88 6.44 -2.00
N ALA A 203 -8.21 5.55 -1.28
CA ALA A 203 -6.81 5.72 -0.87
C ALA A 203 -5.89 5.84 -2.10
N ALA A 204 -5.95 4.89 -3.03
CA ALA A 204 -5.09 4.89 -4.22
C ALA A 204 -5.30 6.11 -5.12
N ALA A 205 -6.55 6.63 -5.22
CA ALA A 205 -6.88 7.78 -6.04
C ALA A 205 -6.43 9.12 -5.42
N ASN A 206 -6.57 9.27 -4.09
CA ASN A 206 -6.50 10.59 -3.45
C ASN A 206 -5.26 10.82 -2.59
N THR A 207 -4.34 9.86 -2.52
CA THR A 207 -3.10 10.03 -1.74
C THR A 207 -1.88 10.20 -2.63
N ASP A 208 -0.93 10.98 -2.10
CA ASP A 208 0.45 11.08 -2.57
C ASP A 208 1.34 10.41 -1.51
N PRO A 209 2.08 9.32 -1.85
CA PRO A 209 2.95 8.64 -0.89
C PRO A 209 3.91 9.56 -0.13
N ARG A 210 4.38 10.62 -0.75
CA ARG A 210 5.29 11.58 -0.12
C ARG A 210 4.63 12.45 0.94
N ARG A 211 3.35 12.80 0.74
CA ARG A 211 2.60 13.68 1.65
C ARG A 211 1.81 12.91 2.70
N ASP A 212 1.27 11.76 2.30
CA ASP A 212 0.20 11.10 3.04
C ASP A 212 0.62 9.77 3.68
N VAL A 213 1.88 9.35 3.50
CA VAL A 213 2.42 8.14 4.14
C VAL A 213 3.51 8.51 5.14
N GLU A 214 3.30 8.11 6.39
CA GLU A 214 4.26 8.25 7.50
C GLU A 214 4.71 6.86 7.97
N CYS A 215 6.01 6.73 8.33
CA CYS A 215 6.61 5.46 8.80
C CYS A 215 7.27 5.63 10.16
#